data_71024063ead341fdbc73654d78fb696e
#
_entry.id   71024063ead341fdbc73654d78fb696e
#
_cell.length_a   1.000
_cell.length_b   1.000
_cell.length_c   1.000
_cell.angle_alpha   90.00
_cell.angle_beta   90.00
_cell.angle_gamma   90.00
#
_symmetry.space_group_name_H-M   'P 1'
#
loop_
_entity.id
_entity.type
_entity.pdbx_description
1 polymer ?
#
loop_
_entity_poly.entity_id
_entity_poly.type
_entity_poly.pdbx_seq_one_letter_code
_entity_poly.pdbx_strand_id
1 'polypeptide(L)'
;MMNKKILLVLLVAGVFTAAGCQNTSVTQESFVSQEKYQPTEKVFSGVVPCADCAGIETTLQLAKDGTYILGQTYLEAKHEENTFFETGHWVINGKKIVLSDQDGQKSYYQMKGENLGLLDINGDPIQSSFNYELDKIKPKKLTGEYSYFADSALFTECGTGKRYDAAENIDLERGYSAMGVEGGTPVYVEVEGYYTLRPSMEDGLFEHAIVQTGKIRFDKTSSCHTKK
;
A
#
# COMPACT_ATOMS: atom_id res chain seq x y z
N MET A 1 -8.04 63.07 38.81
CA MET A 1 -9.36 63.50 38.37
C MET A 1 -10.12 62.24 38.00
N MET A 2 -10.77 61.68 38.82
CA MET A 2 -12.10 61.49 39.38
C MET A 2 -13.24 61.79 38.40
N ASN A 3 -14.01 60.75 38.07
CA ASN A 3 -15.48 60.70 38.08
C ASN A 3 -15.90 59.28 37.62
N LYS A 4 -16.41 58.44 38.44
CA LYS A 4 -17.65 58.26 39.26
C LYS A 4 -18.94 58.19 38.41
N LYS A 5 -19.64 57.07 38.68
CA LYS A 5 -21.14 56.82 38.63
C LYS A 5 -21.63 56.20 37.31
N ILE A 6 -22.51 55.25 37.25
CA ILE A 6 -23.63 54.85 38.18
C ILE A 6 -24.04 53.38 37.86
N LEU A 7 -24.34 52.67 38.90
CA LEU A 7 -25.05 51.39 39.04
C LEU A 7 -26.51 51.47 38.50
N LEU A 8 -26.99 50.45 37.74
CA LEU A 8 -28.40 50.16 37.70
C LEU A 8 -28.61 48.65 37.68
N VAL A 9 -29.14 48.17 38.78
CA VAL A 9 -29.68 46.82 39.03
C VAL A 9 -31.12 46.84 38.50
N LEU A 10 -31.48 45.84 37.69
CA LEU A 10 -32.89 45.46 37.47
C LEU A 10 -33.03 43.94 37.52
N LEU A 11 -33.53 43.51 38.66
CA LEU A 11 -34.14 42.20 38.89
C LEU A 11 -35.48 42.10 38.13
N VAL A 12 -35.66 41.09 37.33
CA VAL A 12 -36.98 40.62 36.98
C VAL A 12 -37.02 39.11 37.16
N ALA A 13 -37.92 38.73 38.03
CA ALA A 13 -38.22 37.35 38.45
C ALA A 13 -39.03 36.57 37.39
N GLY A 14 -38.73 35.31 37.28
CA GLY A 14 -39.69 34.19 37.24
C GLY A 14 -40.49 34.00 35.96
N VAL A 15 -40.35 32.82 35.38
CA VAL A 15 -41.46 31.88 35.22
C VAL A 15 -40.85 30.49 34.90
N PHE A 16 -41.05 29.51 35.77
CA PHE A 16 -40.89 28.10 35.50
C PHE A 16 -42.04 27.63 34.61
N THR A 17 -41.77 27.11 33.44
CA THR A 17 -42.67 26.19 32.75
C THR A 17 -41.95 24.89 32.49
N ALA A 18 -42.31 23.86 33.22
CA ALA A 18 -42.01 22.48 32.92
C ALA A 18 -42.83 22.04 31.70
N ALA A 19 -42.16 21.62 30.62
CA ALA A 19 -42.84 20.91 29.55
C ALA A 19 -41.88 19.91 28.88
N GLY A 20 -42.20 18.64 29.06
CA GLY A 20 -42.16 17.61 28.04
C GLY A 20 -40.78 17.09 27.62
N CYS A 21 -40.38 15.96 28.19
CA CYS A 21 -39.48 15.02 27.52
C CYS A 21 -40.12 14.59 26.18
N GLN A 22 -39.59 15.07 25.07
CA GLN A 22 -39.76 14.40 23.80
C GLN A 22 -38.45 13.60 23.53
N ASN A 23 -38.58 12.30 23.67
CA ASN A 23 -37.61 11.32 23.12
C ASN A 23 -37.62 11.46 21.61
N THR A 24 -36.76 12.29 21.10
CA THR A 24 -36.37 12.23 19.68
C THR A 24 -35.22 11.24 19.62
N SER A 25 -35.52 10.00 19.25
CA SER A 25 -34.54 9.05 18.77
C SER A 25 -33.91 9.63 17.49
N VAL A 26 -32.85 10.37 17.67
CA VAL A 26 -31.94 10.70 16.57
C VAL A 26 -31.24 9.40 16.22
N THR A 27 -31.75 8.72 15.20
CA THR A 27 -31.00 7.73 14.44
C THR A 27 -29.83 8.49 13.82
N GLN A 28 -28.72 8.47 14.55
CA GLN A 28 -27.44 8.92 14.04
C GLN A 28 -26.98 7.84 13.04
N GLU A 29 -27.50 7.94 11.80
CA GLU A 29 -26.83 7.30 10.68
C GLU A 29 -25.46 7.96 10.59
N SER A 30 -24.48 7.28 11.17
CA SER A 30 -23.08 7.56 10.89
C SER A 30 -22.86 7.22 9.43
N PHE A 31 -23.02 8.23 8.57
CA PHE A 31 -22.39 8.20 7.26
C PHE A 31 -20.89 8.14 7.50
N VAL A 32 -20.36 6.94 7.63
CA VAL A 32 -18.97 6.68 7.35
C VAL A 32 -18.82 6.97 5.86
N SER A 33 -18.48 8.21 5.53
CA SER A 33 -17.96 8.54 4.22
C SER A 33 -16.81 7.55 4.02
N GLN A 34 -16.99 6.63 3.08
CA GLN A 34 -15.89 5.81 2.59
C GLN A 34 -14.90 6.82 2.00
N GLU A 35 -13.95 7.22 2.82
CA GLU A 35 -12.81 7.99 2.37
C GLU A 35 -12.18 7.13 1.29
N LYS A 36 -12.29 7.58 0.04
CA LYS A 36 -11.80 6.85 -1.11
C LYS A 36 -10.30 6.64 -0.86
N TYR A 37 -9.89 5.38 -0.62
CA TYR A 37 -8.49 5.04 -0.39
C TYR A 37 -7.61 5.77 -1.42
N GLN A 38 -6.77 6.67 -0.94
CA GLN A 38 -5.76 7.33 -1.74
C GLN A 38 -4.43 6.69 -1.37
N PRO A 39 -3.83 5.91 -2.28
CA PRO A 39 -2.54 5.32 -1.98
C PRO A 39 -1.54 6.40 -1.58
N THR A 40 -0.85 6.18 -0.46
CA THR A 40 0.19 7.08 0.04
C THR A 40 1.46 7.02 -0.81
N GLU A 41 1.51 6.08 -1.74
CA GLU A 41 2.65 5.75 -2.57
C GLU A 41 2.23 5.52 -4.03
N LYS A 42 3.20 5.63 -4.94
CA LYS A 42 3.09 5.19 -6.32
C LYS A 42 4.00 3.98 -6.49
N VAL A 43 3.45 2.88 -6.94
CA VAL A 43 4.21 1.64 -7.19
C VAL A 43 4.25 1.37 -8.68
N PHE A 44 5.45 1.02 -9.16
CA PHE A 44 5.71 0.63 -10.55
C PHE A 44 6.42 -0.72 -10.55
N SER A 45 6.09 -1.59 -11.49
CA SER A 45 6.75 -2.89 -11.59
C SER A 45 6.86 -3.34 -13.04
N GLY A 46 7.90 -4.10 -13.33
CA GLY A 46 8.15 -4.68 -14.65
C GLY A 46 9.39 -5.57 -14.65
N VAL A 47 9.63 -6.22 -15.76
CA VAL A 47 10.87 -6.97 -15.97
C VAL A 47 11.73 -6.20 -16.97
N VAL A 48 12.90 -5.76 -16.50
CA VAL A 48 13.88 -5.07 -17.35
C VAL A 48 14.96 -6.06 -17.82
N PRO A 49 15.65 -5.76 -18.93
CA PRO A 49 16.67 -6.65 -19.46
C PRO A 49 17.83 -6.89 -18.51
N CYS A 50 18.40 -8.07 -18.60
CA CYS A 50 19.60 -8.50 -17.89
C CYS A 50 20.61 -9.02 -18.90
N ALA A 51 21.91 -8.84 -18.62
CA ALA A 51 22.99 -9.28 -19.52
C ALA A 51 23.24 -10.80 -19.48
N ASP A 52 23.06 -11.40 -18.31
CA ASP A 52 23.43 -12.79 -18.00
C ASP A 52 22.36 -13.55 -17.20
N CYS A 53 21.14 -13.04 -17.17
CA CYS A 53 19.98 -13.67 -16.55
C CYS A 53 18.73 -13.51 -17.43
N ALA A 54 17.62 -14.15 -17.07
CA ALA A 54 16.36 -14.07 -17.84
C ALA A 54 15.69 -12.70 -17.80
N GLY A 55 16.07 -11.85 -16.84
CA GLY A 55 15.58 -10.49 -16.65
C GLY A 55 15.70 -10.08 -15.20
N ILE A 56 15.42 -8.82 -14.90
CA ILE A 56 15.38 -8.28 -13.54
C ILE A 56 13.94 -7.86 -13.26
N GLU A 57 13.23 -8.63 -12.44
CA GLU A 57 11.92 -8.22 -11.93
C GLU A 57 12.14 -7.05 -10.97
N THR A 58 11.65 -5.88 -11.37
CA THR A 58 11.90 -4.62 -10.69
C THR A 58 10.59 -4.07 -10.14
N THR A 59 10.58 -3.71 -8.86
CA THR A 59 9.47 -2.99 -8.22
C THR A 59 10.03 -1.69 -7.62
N LEU A 60 9.48 -0.56 -8.01
CA LEU A 60 9.83 0.76 -7.50
C LEU A 60 8.63 1.38 -6.80
N GLN A 61 8.77 1.63 -5.51
CA GLN A 61 7.81 2.35 -4.69
C GLN A 61 8.31 3.78 -4.45
N LEU A 62 7.49 4.76 -4.78
CA LEU A 62 7.75 6.18 -4.54
C LEU A 62 6.78 6.71 -3.50
N ALA A 63 7.24 6.97 -2.30
CA ALA A 63 6.43 7.49 -1.21
C ALA A 63 6.25 9.01 -1.32
N LYS A 64 5.16 9.53 -0.74
CA LYS A 64 4.84 10.98 -0.79
C LYS A 64 5.80 11.85 -0.01
N ASP A 65 6.51 11.30 0.96
CA ASP A 65 7.52 12.00 1.76
C ASP A 65 8.86 12.19 1.03
N GLY A 66 8.96 11.70 -0.23
CA GLY A 66 10.17 11.80 -1.03
C GLY A 66 11.15 10.64 -0.84
N THR A 67 10.77 9.60 -0.09
CA THR A 67 11.56 8.37 0.01
C THR A 67 11.17 7.35 -1.06
N TYR A 68 12.05 6.39 -1.35
CA TYR A 68 11.74 5.28 -2.24
C TYR A 68 12.28 3.95 -1.69
N ILE A 69 11.66 2.87 -2.18
CA ILE A 69 12.17 1.51 -2.06
C ILE A 69 12.22 0.93 -3.48
N LEU A 70 13.38 0.42 -3.87
CA LEU A 70 13.60 -0.30 -5.12
C LEU A 70 13.96 -1.74 -4.79
N GLY A 71 13.14 -2.68 -5.24
CA GLY A 71 13.41 -4.12 -5.14
C GLY A 71 13.71 -4.69 -6.52
N GLN A 72 14.77 -5.48 -6.63
CA GLN A 72 15.21 -6.10 -7.87
C GLN A 72 15.49 -7.59 -7.63
N THR A 73 14.78 -8.45 -8.37
CA THR A 73 14.98 -9.90 -8.34
C THR A 73 15.53 -10.35 -9.68
N TYR A 74 16.72 -10.92 -9.68
CA TYR A 74 17.39 -11.46 -10.87
C TYR A 74 16.80 -12.83 -11.20
N LEU A 75 16.07 -12.94 -12.29
CA LEU A 75 15.36 -14.16 -12.69
C LEU A 75 16.35 -15.18 -13.27
N GLU A 76 16.21 -16.45 -12.85
CA GLU A 76 17.08 -17.55 -13.27
C GLU A 76 18.57 -17.28 -13.01
N ALA A 77 18.89 -16.45 -12.03
CA ALA A 77 20.25 -16.21 -11.61
C ALA A 77 20.84 -17.48 -10.94
N LYS A 78 22.16 -17.67 -11.13
CA LYS A 78 22.85 -18.86 -10.61
C LYS A 78 23.15 -18.78 -9.11
N HIS A 79 22.82 -17.67 -8.46
CA HIS A 79 23.11 -17.41 -7.04
C HIS A 79 21.86 -17.62 -6.19
N GLU A 80 22.05 -18.11 -4.96
CA GLU A 80 20.94 -18.33 -4.01
C GLU A 80 20.28 -17.00 -3.60
N GLU A 81 21.08 -15.94 -3.38
CA GLU A 81 20.59 -14.59 -3.17
C GLU A 81 20.46 -13.87 -4.52
N ASN A 82 19.24 -13.68 -4.96
CA ASN A 82 18.93 -13.03 -6.23
C ASN A 82 18.04 -11.82 -6.09
N THR A 83 17.67 -11.42 -4.88
CA THR A 83 16.83 -10.26 -4.60
C THR A 83 17.60 -9.23 -3.80
N PHE A 84 17.61 -7.99 -4.29
CA PHE A 84 18.31 -6.86 -3.69
C PHE A 84 17.33 -5.71 -3.48
N PHE A 85 17.53 -4.95 -2.40
CA PHE A 85 16.74 -3.78 -2.08
C PHE A 85 17.65 -2.55 -1.94
N GLU A 86 17.16 -1.44 -2.45
CA GLU A 86 17.80 -0.13 -2.37
C GLU A 86 16.79 0.89 -1.85
N THR A 87 17.25 1.80 -1.01
CA THR A 87 16.43 2.90 -0.49
C THR A 87 17.16 4.23 -0.62
N GLY A 88 16.41 5.30 -0.56
CA GLY A 88 16.95 6.65 -0.62
C GLY A 88 15.85 7.69 -0.83
N HIS A 89 16.22 8.75 -1.53
CA HIS A 89 15.29 9.85 -1.82
C HIS A 89 15.06 10.02 -3.30
N TRP A 90 13.87 10.47 -3.67
CA TRP A 90 13.54 10.76 -5.05
C TRP A 90 13.05 12.19 -5.23
N VAL A 91 13.35 12.76 -6.37
CA VAL A 91 12.88 14.09 -6.78
C VAL A 91 12.42 14.07 -8.24
N ILE A 92 11.53 15.00 -8.58
CA ILE A 92 11.13 15.24 -9.97
C ILE A 92 11.95 16.41 -10.51
N ASN A 93 12.60 16.20 -11.65
CA ASN A 93 13.26 17.24 -12.43
C ASN A 93 12.69 17.25 -13.85
N GLY A 94 11.74 18.15 -14.11
CA GLY A 94 10.97 18.17 -15.36
C GLY A 94 10.12 16.89 -15.52
N LYS A 95 10.45 16.07 -16.54
CA LYS A 95 9.82 14.77 -16.75
C LYS A 95 10.63 13.60 -16.18
N LYS A 96 11.81 13.88 -15.64
CA LYS A 96 12.69 12.85 -15.06
C LYS A 96 12.40 12.69 -13.58
N ILE A 97 12.41 11.44 -13.11
CA ILE A 97 12.48 11.06 -11.70
C ILE A 97 13.93 10.67 -11.45
N VAL A 98 14.54 11.29 -10.47
CA VAL A 98 15.91 11.03 -10.04
C VAL A 98 15.84 10.36 -8.68
N LEU A 99 16.32 9.15 -8.59
CA LEU A 99 16.55 8.45 -7.33
C LEU A 99 17.99 8.77 -6.90
N SER A 100 18.20 8.93 -5.60
CA SER A 100 19.52 9.04 -4.98
C SER A 100 19.56 8.09 -3.80
N ASP A 101 20.43 7.11 -3.85
CA ASP A 101 20.62 6.17 -2.75
C ASP A 101 21.37 6.80 -1.56
N GLN A 102 21.64 5.99 -0.53
CA GLN A 102 22.33 6.44 0.69
C GLN A 102 23.78 6.85 0.43
N ASP A 103 24.41 6.32 -0.62
CA ASP A 103 25.79 6.63 -1.04
C ASP A 103 25.85 7.80 -2.03
N GLY A 104 24.70 8.34 -2.41
CA GLY A 104 24.56 9.44 -3.36
C GLY A 104 24.66 9.02 -4.82
N GLN A 105 24.63 7.71 -5.12
CA GLN A 105 24.52 7.23 -6.48
C GLN A 105 23.14 7.54 -7.03
N LYS A 106 23.06 7.74 -8.34
CA LYS A 106 21.81 8.18 -8.98
C LYS A 106 21.33 7.18 -10.02
N SER A 107 20.03 6.94 -9.99
CA SER A 107 19.28 6.24 -11.02
C SER A 107 18.21 7.16 -11.59
N TYR A 108 17.95 7.02 -12.89
CA TYR A 108 17.11 7.94 -13.62
C TYR A 108 15.97 7.22 -14.31
N TYR A 109 14.77 7.79 -14.18
CA TYR A 109 13.57 7.32 -14.86
C TYR A 109 12.90 8.51 -15.56
N GLN A 110 12.12 8.23 -16.59
CA GLN A 110 11.29 9.22 -17.28
C GLN A 110 9.84 8.80 -17.24
N MET A 111 8.94 9.75 -16.96
CA MET A 111 7.50 9.53 -17.07
C MET A 111 7.12 9.27 -18.53
N LYS A 112 6.48 8.13 -18.78
CA LYS A 112 5.88 7.72 -20.06
C LYS A 112 4.39 7.49 -19.88
N GLY A 113 3.60 8.55 -19.97
CA GLY A 113 2.20 8.52 -19.55
C GLY A 113 2.08 8.26 -18.06
N GLU A 114 1.45 7.14 -17.68
CA GLU A 114 1.37 6.71 -16.27
C GLU A 114 2.55 5.80 -15.85
N ASN A 115 3.32 5.28 -16.80
CA ASN A 115 4.43 4.35 -16.58
C ASN A 115 5.78 5.08 -16.43
N LEU A 116 6.83 4.34 -16.10
CA LEU A 116 8.20 4.84 -16.03
C LEU A 116 9.06 4.11 -17.04
N GLY A 117 9.89 4.86 -17.79
CA GLY A 117 10.98 4.32 -18.57
C GLY A 117 12.31 4.52 -17.85
N LEU A 118 13.10 3.46 -17.70
CA LEU A 118 14.46 3.54 -17.18
C LEU A 118 15.33 4.31 -18.17
N LEU A 119 16.20 5.17 -17.67
CA LEU A 119 17.19 5.92 -18.43
C LEU A 119 18.59 5.35 -18.16
N ASP A 120 19.56 5.73 -18.97
CA ASP A 120 20.95 5.33 -18.76
C ASP A 120 21.59 6.09 -17.57
N ILE A 121 22.86 5.78 -17.29
CA ILE A 121 23.63 6.38 -16.19
C ILE A 121 23.78 7.91 -16.29
N ASN A 122 23.62 8.48 -17.49
CA ASN A 122 23.66 9.93 -17.73
C ASN A 122 22.26 10.56 -17.67
N GLY A 123 21.24 9.74 -17.49
CA GLY A 123 19.84 10.16 -17.53
C GLY A 123 19.32 10.37 -18.96
N ASP A 124 19.91 9.73 -19.95
CA ASP A 124 19.47 9.78 -21.33
C ASP A 124 18.66 8.54 -21.74
N PRO A 125 17.77 8.63 -22.74
CA PRO A 125 16.98 7.50 -23.19
C PRO A 125 17.85 6.34 -23.69
N ILE A 126 17.60 5.14 -23.17
CA ILE A 126 18.26 3.91 -23.62
C ILE A 126 17.78 3.57 -25.02
N GLN A 127 18.71 3.50 -25.97
CA GLN A 127 18.45 3.10 -27.36
C GLN A 127 18.53 1.58 -27.47
N SER A 128 17.39 0.90 -27.36
CA SER A 128 17.32 -0.55 -27.38
C SER A 128 15.95 -1.02 -27.89
N SER A 129 15.90 -2.25 -28.43
CA SER A 129 14.66 -2.94 -28.75
C SER A 129 14.05 -3.68 -27.56
N PHE A 130 14.77 -3.79 -26.45
CA PHE A 130 14.27 -4.41 -25.24
C PHE A 130 13.38 -3.46 -24.45
N ASN A 131 12.53 -4.04 -23.57
CA ASN A 131 11.64 -3.28 -22.71
C ASN A 131 12.39 -2.79 -21.45
N TYR A 132 12.47 -1.48 -21.26
CA TYR A 132 12.99 -0.81 -20.07
C TYR A 132 11.88 -0.03 -19.32
N GLU A 133 10.61 -0.45 -19.46
CA GLU A 133 9.49 0.23 -18.85
C GLU A 133 8.98 -0.54 -17.61
N LEU A 134 8.60 0.23 -16.61
CA LEU A 134 7.88 -0.22 -15.44
C LEU A 134 6.45 0.29 -15.52
N ASP A 135 5.48 -0.62 -15.44
CA ASP A 135 4.07 -0.28 -15.44
C ASP A 135 3.64 0.21 -14.07
N LYS A 136 2.82 1.25 -14.05
CA LYS A 136 2.19 1.71 -12.81
C LYS A 136 1.23 0.64 -12.29
N ILE A 137 1.46 0.20 -11.07
CA ILE A 137 0.58 -0.74 -10.39
C ILE A 137 -0.74 -0.06 -10.02
N LYS A 138 -1.84 -0.76 -10.32
CA LYS A 138 -3.21 -0.34 -9.97
C LYS A 138 -3.88 -1.47 -9.19
N PRO A 139 -4.79 -1.12 -8.26
CA PRO A 139 -5.60 -2.14 -7.60
C PRO A 139 -6.31 -3.03 -8.62
N LYS A 140 -6.25 -4.32 -8.39
CA LYS A 140 -6.93 -5.35 -9.19
C LYS A 140 -7.44 -6.46 -8.29
N LYS A 141 -8.25 -7.34 -8.85
CA LYS A 141 -8.65 -8.57 -8.15
C LYS A 141 -7.43 -9.51 -8.09
N LEU A 142 -7.05 -9.87 -6.88
CA LEU A 142 -6.02 -10.84 -6.55
C LEU A 142 -6.69 -12.09 -5.98
N THR A 143 -6.12 -13.25 -6.22
CA THR A 143 -6.60 -14.53 -5.71
C THR A 143 -5.46 -15.29 -5.06
N GLY A 144 -5.68 -15.79 -3.87
CA GLY A 144 -4.66 -16.46 -3.10
C GLY A 144 -5.20 -17.23 -1.92
N GLU A 145 -4.31 -17.73 -1.10
CA GLU A 145 -4.58 -18.29 0.19
C GLU A 145 -3.99 -17.37 1.27
N TYR A 146 -4.82 -16.99 2.23
CA TYR A 146 -4.43 -16.14 3.34
C TYR A 146 -4.41 -16.96 4.63
N SER A 147 -3.39 -16.75 5.44
CA SER A 147 -3.28 -17.30 6.78
C SER A 147 -2.85 -16.21 7.76
N TYR A 148 -3.34 -16.34 9.01
CA TYR A 148 -2.99 -15.43 10.10
C TYR A 148 -2.75 -16.22 11.38
N PHE A 149 -1.62 -16.01 12.02
CA PHE A 149 -1.27 -16.60 13.30
C PHE A 149 -0.19 -15.79 14.02
N ALA A 150 -0.40 -15.49 15.31
CA ALA A 150 0.58 -14.81 16.17
C ALA A 150 1.16 -13.54 15.53
N ASP A 151 0.27 -12.65 15.07
CA ASP A 151 0.60 -11.37 14.40
C ASP A 151 1.34 -11.50 13.07
N SER A 152 1.51 -12.72 12.55
CA SER A 152 2.02 -12.98 11.21
C SER A 152 0.88 -13.22 10.24
N ALA A 153 0.78 -12.38 9.24
CA ALA A 153 -0.21 -12.43 8.17
C ALA A 153 0.48 -12.74 6.83
N LEU A 154 0.02 -13.76 6.14
CA LEU A 154 0.63 -14.19 4.90
C LEU A 154 -0.43 -14.38 3.80
N PHE A 155 -0.16 -13.83 2.63
CA PHE A 155 -0.92 -14.08 1.41
C PHE A 155 -0.05 -14.85 0.41
N THR A 156 -0.51 -16.01 -0.05
CA THR A 156 0.15 -16.79 -1.10
C THR A 156 -0.67 -16.69 -2.38
N GLU A 157 -0.12 -16.10 -3.43
CA GLU A 157 -0.81 -15.91 -4.71
C GLU A 157 -1.05 -17.22 -5.42
N CYS A 158 -2.27 -17.48 -5.89
CA CYS A 158 -2.63 -18.73 -6.57
C CYS A 158 -1.85 -18.98 -7.86
N GLY A 159 -1.61 -17.96 -8.67
CA GLY A 159 -1.02 -18.11 -10.00
C GLY A 159 0.46 -18.48 -9.98
N THR A 160 1.20 -17.91 -9.08
CA THR A 160 2.68 -18.00 -9.00
C THR A 160 3.18 -18.77 -7.79
N GLY A 161 2.37 -18.90 -6.73
CA GLY A 161 2.80 -19.39 -5.43
C GLY A 161 3.71 -18.40 -4.66
N LYS A 162 3.90 -17.18 -5.17
CA LYS A 162 4.65 -16.13 -4.47
C LYS A 162 3.96 -15.77 -3.17
N ARG A 163 4.76 -15.50 -2.16
CA ARG A 163 4.33 -15.15 -0.81
C ARG A 163 4.51 -13.65 -0.59
N TYR A 164 3.51 -13.04 0.02
CA TYR A 164 3.47 -11.62 0.31
C TYR A 164 3.12 -11.43 1.78
N ASP A 165 3.84 -10.56 2.46
CA ASP A 165 3.42 -10.11 3.78
C ASP A 165 2.06 -9.39 3.66
N ALA A 166 1.17 -9.70 4.56
CA ALA A 166 -0.20 -9.16 4.57
C ALA A 166 -0.56 -8.48 5.90
N ALA A 167 0.44 -8.15 6.72
CA ALA A 167 0.25 -7.35 7.93
C ALA A 167 -0.39 -5.99 7.60
N GLU A 168 -0.96 -5.32 8.60
CA GLU A 168 -1.65 -4.03 8.48
C GLU A 168 -2.92 -4.03 7.59
N ASN A 169 -3.39 -5.20 7.18
CA ASN A 169 -4.65 -5.35 6.45
C ASN A 169 -5.76 -5.82 7.40
N ILE A 170 -6.23 -4.94 8.26
CA ILE A 170 -7.19 -5.27 9.34
C ILE A 170 -8.47 -5.97 8.87
N ASP A 171 -8.94 -5.65 7.66
CA ASP A 171 -10.14 -6.28 7.12
C ASP A 171 -9.87 -7.72 6.63
N LEU A 172 -8.65 -8.03 6.18
CA LEU A 172 -8.22 -9.41 5.92
C LEU A 172 -8.17 -10.22 7.22
N GLU A 173 -7.59 -9.69 8.29
CA GLU A 173 -7.54 -10.35 9.59
C GLU A 173 -8.93 -10.62 10.16
N ARG A 174 -9.83 -9.64 10.10
CA ARG A 174 -11.22 -9.78 10.54
C ARG A 174 -11.99 -10.80 9.71
N GLY A 175 -11.82 -10.74 8.38
CA GLY A 175 -12.44 -11.69 7.47
C GLY A 175 -11.96 -13.12 7.71
N TYR A 176 -10.68 -13.32 7.94
CA TYR A 176 -10.09 -14.62 8.28
C TYR A 176 -10.59 -15.14 9.63
N SER A 177 -10.60 -14.30 10.66
CA SER A 177 -11.11 -14.65 11.99
C SER A 177 -12.57 -15.09 11.94
N ALA A 178 -13.40 -14.46 11.10
CA ALA A 178 -14.79 -14.83 10.89
C ALA A 178 -14.96 -16.22 10.23
N MET A 179 -13.91 -16.76 9.60
CA MET A 179 -13.94 -18.11 9.04
C MET A 179 -13.94 -19.20 10.14
N GLY A 180 -13.48 -18.89 11.37
CA GLY A 180 -13.46 -19.83 12.48
C GLY A 180 -12.62 -21.08 12.19
N VAL A 181 -11.48 -20.89 11.50
CA VAL A 181 -10.48 -21.94 11.29
C VAL A 181 -9.39 -21.83 12.35
N GLU A 182 -8.60 -22.89 12.51
CA GLU A 182 -7.42 -22.84 13.36
C GLU A 182 -6.40 -21.84 12.80
N GLY A 183 -5.75 -21.05 13.71
CA GLY A 183 -4.76 -20.06 13.31
C GLY A 183 -3.64 -20.66 12.45
N GLY A 184 -3.24 -19.97 11.39
CA GLY A 184 -2.26 -20.43 10.44
C GLY A 184 -2.80 -21.34 9.32
N THR A 185 -4.06 -21.78 9.40
CA THR A 185 -4.69 -22.57 8.33
C THR A 185 -4.90 -21.71 7.08
N PRO A 186 -4.33 -22.05 5.90
CA PRO A 186 -4.59 -21.26 4.70
C PRO A 186 -6.05 -21.33 4.28
N VAL A 187 -6.67 -20.18 3.97
CA VAL A 187 -8.04 -20.06 3.47
C VAL A 187 -8.02 -19.28 2.17
N TYR A 188 -8.66 -19.84 1.14
CA TYR A 188 -8.79 -19.16 -0.15
C TYR A 188 -9.48 -17.80 0.01
N VAL A 189 -8.92 -16.79 -0.65
CA VAL A 189 -9.44 -15.43 -0.61
C VAL A 189 -9.35 -14.77 -1.99
N GLU A 190 -10.38 -14.01 -2.33
CA GLU A 190 -10.36 -13.02 -3.39
C GLU A 190 -10.31 -11.64 -2.74
N VAL A 191 -9.33 -10.83 -3.12
CA VAL A 191 -9.12 -9.49 -2.55
C VAL A 191 -8.87 -8.48 -3.65
N GLU A 192 -9.48 -7.31 -3.54
CA GLU A 192 -9.13 -6.16 -4.37
C GLU A 192 -7.98 -5.41 -3.71
N GLY A 193 -6.84 -5.34 -4.42
CA GLY A 193 -5.62 -4.78 -3.86
C GLY A 193 -4.49 -4.73 -4.88
N TYR A 194 -3.28 -4.47 -4.40
CA TYR A 194 -2.07 -4.45 -5.21
C TYR A 194 -0.86 -4.94 -4.40
N TYR A 195 0.21 -5.30 -5.10
CA TYR A 195 1.49 -5.67 -4.49
C TYR A 195 2.41 -4.45 -4.40
N THR A 196 3.18 -4.40 -3.32
CA THR A 196 4.14 -3.34 -3.02
C THR A 196 5.36 -3.89 -2.28
N LEU A 197 6.23 -3.01 -1.84
CA LEU A 197 7.34 -3.30 -0.95
C LEU A 197 7.12 -2.58 0.39
N ARG A 198 7.59 -3.18 1.47
CA ARG A 198 7.60 -2.55 2.79
C ARG A 198 8.86 -2.92 3.56
N PRO A 199 9.26 -2.14 4.57
CA PRO A 199 10.24 -2.57 5.53
C PRO A 199 9.77 -3.86 6.23
N SER A 200 10.68 -4.82 6.40
CA SER A 200 10.45 -6.01 7.21
C SER A 200 10.48 -5.68 8.70
N MET A 201 10.03 -6.59 9.53
CA MET A 201 10.22 -6.50 10.98
C MET A 201 11.69 -6.60 11.40
N GLU A 202 12.55 -7.14 10.55
CA GLU A 202 14.00 -7.18 10.75
C GLU A 202 14.63 -5.89 10.20
N ASP A 203 15.45 -5.23 11.03
CA ASP A 203 16.07 -3.95 10.69
C ASP A 203 16.90 -4.05 9.40
N GLY A 204 16.63 -3.13 8.47
CA GLY A 204 17.33 -3.01 7.19
C GLY A 204 16.90 -3.99 6.10
N LEU A 205 15.94 -4.89 6.39
CA LEU A 205 15.36 -5.77 5.39
C LEU A 205 14.04 -5.22 4.84
N PHE A 206 13.70 -5.69 3.65
CA PHE A 206 12.47 -5.36 2.95
C PHE A 206 11.79 -6.64 2.46
N GLU A 207 10.49 -6.57 2.27
CA GLU A 207 9.71 -7.70 1.81
C GLU A 207 8.62 -7.26 0.83
N HIS A 208 8.19 -8.22 0.01
CA HIS A 208 7.02 -8.03 -0.82
C HIS A 208 5.75 -8.12 0.03
N ALA A 209 4.84 -7.18 -0.16
CA ALA A 209 3.62 -7.06 0.60
C ALA A 209 2.39 -6.93 -0.30
N ILE A 210 1.23 -7.26 0.25
CA ILE A 210 -0.07 -6.97 -0.35
C ILE A 210 -0.75 -5.83 0.40
N VAL A 211 -1.36 -4.90 -0.34
CA VAL A 211 -2.23 -3.85 0.20
C VAL A 211 -3.65 -4.10 -0.27
N GLN A 212 -4.54 -4.34 0.67
CA GLN A 212 -5.97 -4.44 0.40
C GLN A 212 -6.57 -3.04 0.26
N THR A 213 -7.39 -2.84 -0.78
CA THR A 213 -7.99 -1.52 -1.09
C THR A 213 -9.50 -1.55 -1.27
N GLY A 214 -10.09 -2.71 -1.37
CA GLY A 214 -11.50 -2.85 -1.68
C GLY A 214 -12.09 -4.16 -1.17
N LYS A 215 -12.87 -4.85 -2.00
CA LYS A 215 -13.65 -6.02 -1.63
C LYS A 215 -12.79 -7.21 -1.25
N ILE A 216 -13.25 -7.96 -0.24
CA ILE A 216 -12.66 -9.21 0.22
C ILE A 216 -13.75 -10.29 0.21
N ARG A 217 -13.39 -11.50 -0.22
CA ARG A 217 -14.26 -12.67 -0.13
C ARG A 217 -13.44 -13.91 0.21
N PHE A 218 -13.61 -14.42 1.41
CA PHE A 218 -13.07 -15.70 1.86
C PHE A 218 -13.98 -16.87 1.44
N ASP A 219 -13.39 -18.03 1.16
CA ASP A 219 -14.10 -19.25 0.80
C ASP A 219 -13.35 -20.49 1.32
N LYS A 220 -13.90 -21.13 2.37
CA LYS A 220 -13.31 -22.33 2.98
C LYS A 220 -13.37 -23.57 2.09
N THR A 221 -14.24 -23.57 1.08
CA THR A 221 -14.48 -24.73 0.21
C THR A 221 -13.64 -24.69 -1.05
N SER A 222 -12.98 -23.58 -1.31
CA SER A 222 -12.09 -23.37 -2.45
C SER A 222 -10.62 -23.42 -2.03
N SER A 223 -9.75 -23.69 -3.01
CA SER A 223 -8.29 -23.57 -2.88
C SER A 223 -7.69 -23.09 -4.18
N CYS A 224 -6.42 -22.68 -4.17
CA CYS A 224 -5.69 -22.34 -5.40
C CYS A 224 -5.63 -23.50 -6.41
N HIS A 225 -5.78 -24.75 -5.97
CA HIS A 225 -5.76 -25.93 -6.83
C HIS A 225 -7.13 -26.28 -7.45
N THR A 226 -8.22 -25.80 -6.85
CA THR A 226 -9.60 -26.14 -7.29
C THR A 226 -10.20 -25.11 -8.24
N LYS A 227 -9.68 -23.87 -8.24
CA LYS A 227 -10.10 -22.82 -9.18
C LYS A 227 -9.00 -22.60 -10.24
N LYS A 228 -9.12 -23.30 -11.35
CA LYS A 228 -8.37 -23.00 -12.58
C LYS A 228 -9.20 -22.14 -13.52
#